data_1a33af5168443cdbaea6829795c40b8e
#
_entry.id   1a33af5168443cdbaea6829795c40b8e
#
_cell.length_a   1.000
_cell.length_b   1.000
_cell.length_c   1.000
_cell.angle_alpha   90.00
_cell.angle_beta   90.00
_cell.angle_gamma   90.00
#
_symmetry.space_group_name_H-M   'P 1'
#
loop_
_entity.id
_entity.type
_entity.pdbx_description
1 polymer ?
#
loop_
_entity_poly.entity_id
_entity_poly.type
_entity_poly.pdbx_seq_one_letter_code
_entity_poly.pdbx_strand_id
1 'polypeptide(L)'
;MDRAAAQKLPVVRVPKFLDDGALNAIDALGTAHALVHGPPVASRTAWRTQYLNADGLARTQAGALLYRLVALAKDVDDEHFSGNALQCEARCVELHDCGEGAGLDDPTHFDSGSVVTLDVCLREADAGGRFQTLEEDGSTLEHAFERGDALIFPSYKYHGVSRVESGRRRVLVLELWNGEERFCNHRCTVARGDCELLQVGKAERELSSQEAAWGRLPSV
;
A
#
# COMPACT_ATOMS: atom_id res chain seq x y z
N MET A 1 14.56 10.67 -5.69
CA MET A 1 14.02 11.43 -6.85
C MET A 1 13.69 12.85 -6.38
N ASP A 2 13.94 13.86 -7.20
CA ASP A 2 13.51 15.22 -6.96
C ASP A 2 12.00 15.37 -7.26
N ARG A 3 11.29 16.22 -6.47
CA ARG A 3 9.85 16.45 -6.65
C ARG A 3 9.50 17.02 -8.03
N ALA A 4 10.29 17.96 -8.55
CA ALA A 4 10.04 18.52 -9.86
C ALA A 4 10.21 17.50 -10.99
N ALA A 5 11.17 16.59 -10.87
CA ALA A 5 11.36 15.49 -11.81
C ALA A 5 10.20 14.48 -11.74
N ALA A 6 9.69 14.20 -10.54
CA ALA A 6 8.58 13.27 -10.36
C ALA A 6 7.29 13.73 -11.06
N GLN A 7 7.04 15.05 -11.14
CA GLN A 7 5.83 15.57 -11.82
C GLN A 7 5.81 15.25 -13.32
N LYS A 8 6.98 15.10 -13.96
CA LYS A 8 7.12 14.81 -15.40
C LYS A 8 6.91 13.35 -15.75
N LEU A 9 6.96 12.47 -14.75
CA LEU A 9 6.85 11.04 -14.98
C LEU A 9 5.39 10.61 -15.03
N PRO A 10 5.06 9.57 -15.82
CA PRO A 10 3.69 9.11 -15.98
C PRO A 10 3.17 8.39 -14.72
N VAL A 11 1.87 8.23 -14.65
CA VAL A 11 1.22 7.15 -13.89
C VAL A 11 1.06 5.96 -14.84
N VAL A 12 1.62 4.83 -14.49
CA VAL A 12 1.52 3.60 -15.30
C VAL A 12 0.34 2.78 -14.83
N ARG A 13 -0.62 2.54 -15.72
CA ARG A 13 -1.76 1.65 -15.46
C ARG A 13 -1.47 0.25 -16.00
N VAL A 14 -1.64 -0.75 -15.15
CA VAL A 14 -1.65 -2.17 -15.55
C VAL A 14 -3.08 -2.70 -15.36
N PRO A 15 -3.86 -2.80 -16.47
CA PRO A 15 -5.26 -3.18 -16.37
C PRO A 15 -5.42 -4.64 -15.98
N LYS A 16 -6.39 -4.93 -15.10
CA LYS A 16 -6.74 -6.28 -14.64
C LYS A 16 -5.54 -7.10 -14.12
N PHE A 17 -4.62 -6.41 -13.43
CA PHE A 17 -3.44 -7.05 -12.83
C PHE A 17 -3.81 -8.13 -11.80
N LEU A 18 -4.86 -7.88 -11.01
CA LEU A 18 -5.39 -8.84 -10.06
C LEU A 18 -6.74 -9.39 -10.51
N ASP A 19 -6.87 -10.70 -10.44
CA ASP A 19 -8.13 -11.42 -10.62
C ASP A 19 -8.99 -11.40 -9.34
N ASP A 20 -10.22 -11.89 -9.44
CA ASP A 20 -11.14 -11.96 -8.30
C ASP A 20 -10.61 -12.79 -7.12
N GLY A 21 -9.85 -13.84 -7.37
CA GLY A 21 -9.24 -14.65 -6.33
C GLY A 21 -8.24 -13.85 -5.49
N ALA A 22 -7.36 -13.09 -6.15
CA ALA A 22 -6.39 -12.22 -5.49
C ALA A 22 -7.08 -11.04 -4.75
N LEU A 23 -8.11 -10.44 -5.35
CA LEU A 23 -8.89 -9.38 -4.70
C LEU A 23 -9.60 -9.88 -3.44
N ASN A 24 -10.19 -11.09 -3.49
CA ASN A 24 -10.81 -11.73 -2.32
C ASN A 24 -9.78 -12.07 -1.23
N ALA A 25 -8.55 -12.43 -1.61
CA ALA A 25 -7.46 -12.67 -0.65
C ALA A 25 -7.09 -11.38 0.11
N ILE A 26 -7.10 -10.22 -0.55
CA ILE A 26 -6.89 -8.92 0.12
C ILE A 26 -8.04 -8.61 1.09
N ASP A 27 -9.28 -8.87 0.71
CA ASP A 27 -10.43 -8.68 1.59
C ASP A 27 -10.39 -9.60 2.82
N ALA A 28 -9.99 -10.86 2.62
CA ALA A 28 -9.77 -11.81 3.72
C ALA A 28 -8.65 -11.33 4.66
N LEU A 29 -7.55 -10.80 4.11
CA LEU A 29 -6.45 -10.23 4.88
C LEU A 29 -6.90 -9.03 5.72
N GLY A 30 -7.72 -8.13 5.15
CA GLY A 30 -8.34 -7.02 5.89
C GLY A 30 -9.23 -7.49 7.04
N THR A 31 -9.98 -8.58 6.82
CA THR A 31 -10.80 -9.21 7.86
C THR A 31 -9.94 -9.81 8.97
N ALA A 32 -8.90 -10.55 8.63
CA ALA A 32 -7.96 -11.13 9.58
C ALA A 32 -7.23 -10.03 10.40
N HIS A 33 -6.81 -8.95 9.73
CA HIS A 33 -6.22 -7.80 10.42
C HIS A 33 -7.18 -7.20 11.46
N ALA A 34 -8.45 -7.02 11.11
CA ALA A 34 -9.43 -6.43 12.02
C ALA A 34 -9.68 -7.30 13.26
N LEU A 35 -9.56 -8.63 13.15
CA LEU A 35 -9.68 -9.55 14.28
C LEU A 35 -8.51 -9.44 15.26
N VAL A 36 -7.30 -9.16 14.77
CA VAL A 36 -6.08 -9.11 15.60
C VAL A 36 -5.82 -7.70 16.12
N HIS A 37 -5.94 -6.69 15.25
CA HIS A 37 -5.53 -5.30 15.52
C HIS A 37 -6.71 -4.35 15.77
N GLY A 38 -7.94 -4.87 15.74
CA GLY A 38 -9.14 -4.06 15.88
C GLY A 38 -9.61 -3.42 14.57
N PRO A 39 -10.68 -2.61 14.65
CA PRO A 39 -11.32 -2.03 13.46
C PRO A 39 -10.38 -1.04 12.75
N PRO A 40 -10.62 -0.78 11.44
CA PRO A 40 -9.89 0.21 10.67
C PRO A 40 -9.83 1.58 11.36
N VAL A 41 -8.67 2.21 11.34
CA VAL A 41 -8.45 3.53 11.96
C VAL A 41 -9.03 4.64 11.08
N ALA A 42 -9.71 5.61 11.68
CA ALA A 42 -10.13 6.81 10.98
C ALA A 42 -8.91 7.67 10.66
N SER A 43 -8.52 7.75 9.39
CA SER A 43 -7.40 8.57 8.93
C SER A 43 -7.84 9.95 8.44
N ARG A 44 -9.06 10.05 7.89
CA ARG A 44 -9.71 11.29 7.41
C ARG A 44 -11.23 11.16 7.55
N THR A 45 -11.97 12.20 7.20
CA THR A 45 -13.45 12.16 7.13
C THR A 45 -13.90 11.04 6.19
N ALA A 46 -14.70 10.12 6.70
CA ALA A 46 -15.22 8.94 5.98
C ALA A 46 -14.13 8.05 5.33
N TRP A 47 -12.87 8.19 5.73
CA TRP A 47 -11.73 7.41 5.24
C TRP A 47 -11.17 6.56 6.37
N ARG A 48 -11.09 5.26 6.14
CA ARG A 48 -10.60 4.25 7.08
C ARG A 48 -9.36 3.57 6.50
N THR A 49 -8.37 3.32 7.35
CA THR A 49 -7.11 2.67 6.95
C THR A 49 -6.80 1.47 7.84
N GLN A 50 -6.33 0.39 7.24
CA GLN A 50 -5.71 -0.75 7.92
C GLN A 50 -4.30 -0.94 7.39
N TYR A 51 -3.34 -1.23 8.26
CA TYR A 51 -1.95 -1.50 7.89
C TYR A 51 -1.73 -3.01 7.83
N LEU A 52 -1.95 -3.62 6.67
CA LEU A 52 -1.96 -5.08 6.50
C LEU A 52 -0.58 -5.73 6.69
N ASN A 53 0.48 -4.94 6.67
CA ASN A 53 1.83 -5.39 6.99
C ASN A 53 2.10 -5.55 8.50
N ALA A 54 1.18 -5.07 9.37
CA ALA A 54 1.34 -5.18 10.81
C ALA A 54 1.63 -6.63 11.24
N ASP A 55 2.65 -6.82 12.09
CA ASP A 55 3.12 -8.11 12.61
C ASP A 55 3.41 -9.17 11.53
N GLY A 56 3.70 -8.72 10.30
CA GLY A 56 3.99 -9.59 9.17
C GLY A 56 2.76 -10.30 8.60
N LEU A 57 1.54 -9.84 8.90
CA LEU A 57 0.30 -10.48 8.49
C LEU A 57 0.22 -10.68 6.97
N ALA A 58 0.45 -9.61 6.17
CA ALA A 58 0.43 -9.69 4.71
C ALA A 58 1.46 -10.70 4.17
N ARG A 59 2.67 -10.70 4.74
CA ARG A 59 3.72 -11.64 4.35
C ARG A 59 3.34 -13.09 4.68
N THR A 60 2.76 -13.33 5.84
CA THR A 60 2.44 -14.67 6.33
C THR A 60 1.23 -15.28 5.62
N GLN A 61 0.17 -14.47 5.40
CA GLN A 61 -1.09 -14.98 4.84
C GLN A 61 -1.23 -14.77 3.33
N ALA A 62 -0.53 -13.80 2.75
CA ALA A 62 -0.60 -13.46 1.32
C ALA A 62 0.77 -13.19 0.69
N GLY A 63 1.84 -13.86 1.16
CA GLY A 63 3.23 -13.59 0.75
C GLY A 63 3.47 -13.67 -0.75
N ALA A 64 2.87 -14.62 -1.47
CA ALA A 64 2.99 -14.73 -2.91
C ALA A 64 2.34 -13.53 -3.63
N LEU A 65 1.21 -13.04 -3.14
CA LEU A 65 0.56 -11.85 -3.67
C LEU A 65 1.38 -10.59 -3.39
N LEU A 66 1.86 -10.42 -2.16
CA LEU A 66 2.74 -9.31 -1.78
C LEU A 66 4.00 -9.27 -2.66
N TYR A 67 4.62 -10.43 -2.88
CA TYR A 67 5.77 -10.54 -3.78
C TYR A 67 5.46 -10.07 -5.20
N ARG A 68 4.32 -10.47 -5.77
CA ARG A 68 3.89 -10.04 -7.11
C ARG A 68 3.68 -8.52 -7.19
N LEU A 69 3.09 -7.92 -6.15
CA LEU A 69 2.88 -6.46 -6.08
C LEU A 69 4.21 -5.70 -5.99
N VAL A 70 5.12 -6.16 -5.13
CA VAL A 70 6.47 -5.59 -4.99
C VAL A 70 7.26 -5.71 -6.29
N ALA A 71 7.23 -6.88 -6.94
CA ALA A 71 7.90 -7.10 -8.22
C ALA A 71 7.37 -6.15 -9.29
N LEU A 72 6.03 -6.05 -9.45
CA LEU A 72 5.43 -5.11 -10.41
C LEU A 72 5.88 -3.66 -10.17
N ALA A 73 5.88 -3.20 -8.92
CA ALA A 73 6.29 -1.83 -8.60
C ALA A 73 7.76 -1.58 -8.96
N LYS A 74 8.64 -2.56 -8.74
CA LYS A 74 10.07 -2.50 -9.08
C LYS A 74 10.29 -2.53 -10.61
N ASP A 75 9.61 -3.42 -11.31
CA ASP A 75 9.70 -3.56 -12.76
C ASP A 75 9.26 -2.27 -13.47
N VAL A 76 8.14 -1.68 -13.02
CA VAL A 76 7.64 -0.42 -13.57
C VAL A 76 8.57 0.76 -13.24
N ASP A 77 9.15 0.81 -12.03
CA ASP A 77 10.13 1.86 -11.70
C ASP A 77 11.39 1.75 -12.56
N ASP A 78 11.87 0.54 -12.82
CA ASP A 78 13.05 0.30 -13.66
C ASP A 78 12.77 0.69 -15.12
N GLU A 79 11.60 0.37 -15.66
CA GLU A 79 11.24 0.62 -17.05
C GLU A 79 10.85 2.09 -17.33
N HIS A 80 10.13 2.73 -16.40
CA HIS A 80 9.44 4.00 -16.68
C HIS A 80 9.91 5.18 -15.84
N PHE A 81 10.62 4.97 -14.70
CA PHE A 81 10.94 6.07 -13.79
C PHE A 81 12.45 6.24 -13.61
N SER A 82 13.02 5.66 -12.57
CA SER A 82 14.41 5.92 -12.17
C SER A 82 15.23 4.68 -11.86
N GLY A 83 14.60 3.51 -11.76
CA GLY A 83 15.24 2.26 -11.34
C GLY A 83 15.70 2.24 -9.88
N ASN A 84 15.28 3.22 -9.08
CA ASN A 84 15.73 3.33 -7.68
C ASN A 84 14.97 2.37 -6.74
N ALA A 85 13.84 1.81 -7.17
CA ALA A 85 13.05 0.89 -6.36
C ALA A 85 13.60 -0.54 -6.31
N LEU A 86 14.58 -0.91 -7.14
CA LEU A 86 15.13 -2.27 -7.18
C LEU A 86 15.64 -2.76 -5.83
N GLN A 87 16.22 -1.88 -5.02
CA GLN A 87 16.73 -2.19 -3.67
C GLN A 87 15.74 -1.79 -2.56
N CYS A 88 14.54 -1.32 -2.91
CA CYS A 88 13.55 -0.88 -1.93
C CYS A 88 12.78 -2.07 -1.35
N GLU A 89 12.32 -1.90 -0.11
CA GLU A 89 11.47 -2.83 0.61
C GLU A 89 10.09 -2.20 0.91
N ALA A 90 9.12 -3.04 1.27
CA ALA A 90 7.79 -2.56 1.62
C ALA A 90 7.85 -1.70 2.90
N ARG A 91 7.45 -0.44 2.78
CA ARG A 91 7.27 0.49 3.89
C ARG A 91 5.94 0.27 4.59
N CYS A 92 4.88 0.19 3.81
CA CYS A 92 3.53 -0.10 4.29
C CYS A 92 2.70 -0.79 3.21
N VAL A 93 1.69 -1.50 3.68
CA VAL A 93 0.62 -2.10 2.85
C VAL A 93 -0.69 -1.63 3.47
N GLU A 94 -1.30 -0.61 2.88
CA GLU A 94 -2.47 0.05 3.43
C GLU A 94 -3.74 -0.37 2.69
N LEU A 95 -4.76 -0.81 3.41
CA LEU A 95 -6.09 -1.02 2.87
C LEU A 95 -6.95 0.19 3.24
N HIS A 96 -7.32 0.97 2.24
CA HIS A 96 -8.21 2.12 2.39
C HIS A 96 -9.65 1.75 2.06
N ASP A 97 -10.55 2.20 2.91
CA ASP A 97 -12.00 2.10 2.75
C ASP A 97 -12.61 3.52 2.87
N CYS A 98 -13.11 4.03 1.75
CA CYS A 98 -13.54 5.41 1.59
C CYS A 98 -15.05 5.44 1.32
N GLY A 99 -15.83 5.97 2.25
CA GLY A 99 -17.26 6.20 2.12
C GLY A 99 -17.58 7.57 1.52
N GLU A 100 -18.87 7.90 1.41
CA GLU A 100 -19.33 9.20 0.94
C GLU A 100 -18.72 10.36 1.72
N GLY A 101 -18.25 11.37 1.01
CA GLY A 101 -17.55 12.52 1.55
C GLY A 101 -16.04 12.32 1.74
N ALA A 102 -15.51 11.10 1.61
CA ALA A 102 -14.07 10.86 1.64
C ALA A 102 -13.40 11.45 0.40
N GLY A 103 -12.23 12.05 0.58
CA GLY A 103 -11.40 12.59 -0.50
C GLY A 103 -10.00 12.91 -0.02
N LEU A 104 -9.10 13.12 -0.96
CA LEU A 104 -7.76 13.65 -0.75
C LEU A 104 -7.66 14.94 -1.57
N ASP A 105 -8.16 16.01 -0.95
CA ASP A 105 -8.39 17.29 -1.61
C ASP A 105 -7.12 18.18 -1.69
N ASP A 106 -5.99 17.76 -1.12
CA ASP A 106 -4.71 18.47 -1.22
C ASP A 106 -4.08 18.18 -2.60
N PRO A 107 -4.06 19.15 -3.52
CA PRO A 107 -3.56 18.94 -4.88
C PRO A 107 -2.04 18.73 -4.94
N THR A 108 -1.33 19.03 -3.85
CA THR A 108 0.13 18.86 -3.73
C THR A 108 0.53 17.72 -2.81
N HIS A 109 -0.41 16.85 -2.47
CA HIS A 109 -0.11 15.65 -1.71
C HIS A 109 0.86 14.73 -2.47
N PHE A 110 1.78 14.12 -1.74
CA PHE A 110 2.72 13.11 -2.23
C PHE A 110 3.11 12.17 -1.08
N ASP A 111 3.57 10.97 -1.40
CA ASP A 111 3.94 9.97 -0.40
C ASP A 111 5.38 10.16 0.07
N SER A 112 5.56 11.12 0.98
CA SER A 112 6.87 11.50 1.49
C SER A 112 7.61 10.34 2.15
N GLY A 113 8.87 10.13 1.75
CA GLY A 113 9.75 9.10 2.31
C GLY A 113 9.70 7.76 1.57
N SER A 114 8.84 7.62 0.56
CA SER A 114 8.80 6.47 -0.34
C SER A 114 9.41 6.78 -1.70
N VAL A 115 9.72 5.78 -2.50
CA VAL A 115 10.32 5.88 -3.83
C VAL A 115 9.26 5.66 -4.90
N VAL A 116 8.51 4.60 -4.80
CA VAL A 116 7.42 4.23 -5.70
C VAL A 116 6.19 3.80 -4.89
N THR A 117 5.03 4.23 -5.35
CA THR A 117 3.72 3.84 -4.83
C THR A 117 2.98 3.01 -5.86
N LEU A 118 2.33 1.95 -5.42
CA LEU A 118 1.45 1.09 -6.20
C LEU A 118 0.09 1.04 -5.52
N ASP A 119 -0.94 1.41 -6.27
CA ASP A 119 -2.34 1.30 -5.86
C ASP A 119 -3.03 0.16 -6.61
N VAL A 120 -3.88 -0.62 -5.94
CA VAL A 120 -4.78 -1.59 -6.59
C VAL A 120 -6.22 -1.23 -6.29
N CYS A 121 -7.03 -1.09 -7.33
CA CYS A 121 -8.46 -0.88 -7.18
C CYS A 121 -9.18 -2.18 -6.79
N LEU A 122 -9.72 -2.23 -5.57
CA LEU A 122 -10.55 -3.33 -5.12
C LEU A 122 -12.03 -3.07 -5.42
N ARG A 123 -12.43 -1.80 -5.31
CA ARG A 123 -13.80 -1.35 -5.58
C ARG A 123 -13.81 0.13 -5.96
N GLU A 124 -14.48 0.44 -7.05
CA GLU A 124 -14.77 1.81 -7.45
C GLU A 124 -15.95 2.37 -6.64
N ALA A 125 -15.97 3.68 -6.41
CA ALA A 125 -17.17 4.37 -5.96
C ALA A 125 -18.21 4.39 -7.08
N ASP A 126 -19.49 4.51 -6.72
CA ASP A 126 -20.56 4.63 -7.72
C ASP A 126 -20.50 5.99 -8.42
N ALA A 127 -20.08 7.06 -7.69
CA ALA A 127 -19.76 8.37 -8.24
C ALA A 127 -18.63 9.04 -7.45
N GLY A 128 -17.80 9.83 -8.13
CA GLY A 128 -16.61 10.46 -7.55
C GLY A 128 -15.52 9.46 -7.21
N GLY A 129 -14.65 9.79 -6.25
CA GLY A 129 -13.58 8.90 -5.77
C GLY A 129 -12.51 8.60 -6.83
N ARG A 130 -12.29 9.49 -7.79
CA ARG A 130 -11.35 9.30 -8.90
C ARG A 130 -9.93 9.63 -8.48
N PHE A 131 -8.98 8.78 -8.87
CA PHE A 131 -7.56 9.06 -8.72
C PHE A 131 -7.14 10.14 -9.71
N GLN A 132 -6.44 11.15 -9.23
CA GLN A 132 -6.06 12.34 -9.99
C GLN A 132 -4.61 12.71 -9.73
N THR A 133 -3.95 13.30 -10.72
CA THR A 133 -2.62 13.92 -10.58
C THR A 133 -2.66 15.38 -10.96
N LEU A 134 -1.82 16.20 -10.32
CA LEU A 134 -1.55 17.57 -10.73
C LEU A 134 -0.43 17.56 -11.76
N GLU A 135 -0.68 18.05 -12.94
CA GLU A 135 0.28 18.10 -14.05
C GLU A 135 1.11 19.40 -14.04
N GLU A 136 2.21 19.43 -14.82
CA GLU A 136 3.13 20.57 -14.84
C GLU A 136 2.48 21.91 -15.27
N ASP A 137 1.45 21.85 -16.10
CA ASP A 137 0.70 23.02 -16.55
C ASP A 137 -0.34 23.51 -15.53
N GLY A 138 -0.42 22.86 -14.37
CA GLY A 138 -1.39 23.14 -13.31
C GLY A 138 -2.76 22.50 -13.52
N SER A 139 -2.95 21.74 -14.60
CA SER A 139 -4.17 20.97 -14.82
C SER A 139 -4.24 19.74 -13.92
N THR A 140 -5.44 19.24 -13.70
CA THR A 140 -5.68 17.96 -13.03
C THR A 140 -6.01 16.90 -14.07
N LEU A 141 -5.25 15.80 -14.07
CA LEU A 141 -5.50 14.63 -14.91
C LEU A 141 -6.17 13.53 -14.11
N GLU A 142 -7.33 13.08 -14.55
CA GLU A 142 -8.02 11.92 -13.97
C GLU A 142 -7.55 10.63 -14.67
N HIS A 143 -7.22 9.62 -13.87
CA HIS A 143 -6.73 8.34 -14.37
C HIS A 143 -7.82 7.27 -14.32
N ALA A 144 -7.96 6.49 -15.39
CA ALA A 144 -8.80 5.30 -15.39
C ALA A 144 -8.26 4.28 -14.38
N PHE A 145 -9.11 3.84 -13.46
CA PHE A 145 -8.73 2.96 -12.37
C PHE A 145 -9.91 2.06 -11.98
N GLU A 146 -10.03 0.97 -12.71
CA GLU A 146 -11.12 0.00 -12.58
C GLU A 146 -10.74 -1.13 -11.64
N ARG A 147 -11.74 -1.86 -11.12
CA ARG A 147 -11.52 -3.00 -10.23
C ARG A 147 -10.55 -4.02 -10.83
N GLY A 148 -9.50 -4.36 -10.07
CA GLY A 148 -8.41 -5.26 -10.47
C GLY A 148 -7.23 -4.57 -11.14
N ASP A 149 -7.33 -3.28 -11.51
CA ASP A 149 -6.22 -2.53 -12.07
C ASP A 149 -5.17 -2.20 -11.00
N ALA A 150 -3.93 -2.07 -11.44
CA ALA A 150 -2.88 -1.43 -10.66
C ALA A 150 -2.49 -0.09 -11.30
N LEU A 151 -2.29 0.94 -10.48
CA LEU A 151 -1.64 2.20 -10.84
C LEU A 151 -0.30 2.27 -10.12
N ILE A 152 0.76 2.56 -10.86
CA ILE A 152 2.10 2.70 -10.30
C ILE A 152 2.64 4.08 -10.68
N PHE A 153 3.20 4.78 -9.70
CA PHE A 153 3.71 6.14 -9.88
C PHE A 153 4.85 6.44 -8.91
N PRO A 154 5.73 7.41 -9.25
CA PRO A 154 6.73 7.90 -8.30
C PRO A 154 6.04 8.46 -7.06
N SER A 155 6.45 8.06 -5.86
CA SER A 155 5.82 8.50 -4.61
C SER A 155 5.81 10.01 -4.42
N TYR A 156 6.72 10.73 -5.10
CA TYR A 156 6.81 12.20 -5.08
C TYR A 156 5.94 12.90 -6.14
N LYS A 157 5.19 12.15 -6.98
CA LYS A 157 4.22 12.73 -7.90
C LYS A 157 3.02 13.26 -7.11
N TYR A 158 2.61 14.49 -7.41
CA TYR A 158 1.45 15.10 -6.78
C TYR A 158 0.18 14.38 -7.23
N HIS A 159 -0.56 13.88 -6.26
CA HIS A 159 -1.78 13.12 -6.53
C HIS A 159 -2.85 13.38 -5.49
N GLY A 160 -4.06 13.02 -5.84
CA GLY A 160 -5.22 13.15 -4.98
C GLY A 160 -6.33 12.17 -5.35
N VAL A 161 -7.40 12.23 -4.60
CA VAL A 161 -8.62 11.46 -4.86
C VAL A 161 -9.79 12.42 -4.76
N SER A 162 -10.54 12.58 -5.85
CA SER A 162 -11.75 13.39 -5.83
C SER A 162 -12.73 12.85 -4.78
N ARG A 163 -13.59 13.71 -4.26
CA ARG A 163 -14.54 13.32 -3.22
C ARG A 163 -15.45 12.18 -3.70
N VAL A 164 -15.61 11.14 -2.86
CA VAL A 164 -16.62 10.11 -3.08
C VAL A 164 -18.00 10.74 -2.92
N GLU A 165 -18.78 10.78 -3.97
CA GLU A 165 -20.10 11.38 -4.02
C GLU A 165 -21.19 10.36 -3.64
N SER A 166 -21.01 9.10 -4.06
CA SER A 166 -21.88 8.01 -3.67
C SER A 166 -21.16 6.64 -3.69
N GLY A 167 -21.63 5.72 -2.88
CA GLY A 167 -21.08 4.38 -2.76
C GLY A 167 -19.83 4.32 -1.90
N ARG A 168 -18.95 3.39 -2.21
CA ARG A 168 -17.68 3.16 -1.46
C ARG A 168 -16.55 2.85 -2.42
N ARG A 169 -15.40 3.50 -2.22
CA ARG A 169 -14.14 3.19 -2.88
C ARG A 169 -13.26 2.36 -1.94
N ARG A 170 -12.64 1.29 -2.46
CA ARG A 170 -11.63 0.51 -1.72
C ARG A 170 -10.37 0.34 -2.56
N VAL A 171 -9.22 0.60 -1.93
CA VAL A 171 -7.92 0.55 -2.59
C VAL A 171 -6.90 -0.06 -1.64
N LEU A 172 -6.05 -0.93 -2.19
CA LEU A 172 -4.80 -1.35 -1.56
C LEU A 172 -3.70 -0.41 -2.03
N VAL A 173 -2.94 0.16 -1.10
CA VAL A 173 -1.77 0.99 -1.36
C VAL A 173 -0.54 0.28 -0.82
N LEU A 174 0.47 0.13 -1.68
CA LEU A 174 1.78 -0.39 -1.34
C LEU A 174 2.82 0.70 -1.60
N GLU A 175 3.60 1.06 -0.59
CA GLU A 175 4.73 1.96 -0.74
C GLU A 175 6.05 1.25 -0.56
N LEU A 176 6.99 1.45 -1.49
CA LEU A 176 8.35 0.97 -1.38
C LEU A 176 9.30 2.12 -1.03
N TRP A 177 10.29 1.85 -0.18
CA TRP A 177 11.23 2.84 0.30
C TRP A 177 12.67 2.30 0.47
N ASN A 178 13.62 3.20 0.61
CA ASN A 178 15.03 2.91 0.84
C ASN A 178 15.32 2.61 2.33
N GLY A 179 14.50 1.74 2.93
CA GLY A 179 14.61 1.32 4.31
C GLY A 179 14.39 -0.18 4.42
N GLU A 180 14.43 -0.69 5.64
CA GLU A 180 14.07 -2.09 5.90
C GLU A 180 12.58 -2.30 5.72
N GLU A 181 12.16 -3.51 5.33
CA GLU A 181 10.75 -3.89 5.33
C GLU A 181 10.12 -3.65 6.71
N ARG A 182 8.90 -3.09 6.71
CA ARG A 182 8.21 -2.73 7.94
C ARG A 182 7.01 -3.63 8.21
N PHE A 183 6.82 -3.86 9.51
CA PHE A 183 5.73 -4.67 10.08
C PHE A 183 4.94 -3.88 11.11
N CYS A 184 4.91 -2.56 10.98
CA CYS A 184 4.21 -1.66 11.87
C CYS A 184 2.73 -1.55 11.50
N ASN A 185 1.90 -1.19 12.46
CA ASN A 185 0.49 -0.82 12.26
C ASN A 185 0.30 0.67 11.95
N HIS A 186 1.30 1.29 11.34
CA HIS A 186 1.31 2.69 10.89
C HIS A 186 2.28 2.86 9.73
N ARG A 187 2.18 3.99 9.01
CA ARG A 187 3.18 4.40 8.02
C ARG A 187 4.46 4.82 8.74
N CYS A 188 5.46 3.93 8.74
CA CYS A 188 6.70 4.15 9.48
C CYS A 188 7.55 5.25 8.85
N THR A 189 8.15 6.11 9.68
CA THR A 189 9.08 7.16 9.25
C THR A 189 10.53 6.82 9.55
N VAL A 190 10.79 5.74 10.28
CA VAL A 190 12.12 5.28 10.67
C VAL A 190 12.64 4.33 9.61
N ALA A 191 13.49 4.81 8.69
CA ALA A 191 13.99 4.02 7.56
C ALA A 191 14.91 2.86 7.99
N ARG A 192 15.70 3.06 9.04
CA ARG A 192 16.60 2.05 9.59
C ARG A 192 16.48 2.03 11.10
N GLY A 193 16.68 0.85 11.68
CA GLY A 193 16.50 0.64 13.11
C GLY A 193 15.04 0.31 13.48
N ASP A 194 14.81 0.03 14.74
CA ASP A 194 13.51 -0.40 15.26
C ASP A 194 12.64 0.81 15.60
N CYS A 195 11.41 0.86 15.13
CA CYS A 195 10.38 1.63 15.78
C CYS A 195 9.81 0.82 16.96
N GLU A 196 9.19 1.48 17.94
CA GLU A 196 8.70 0.82 19.17
C GLU A 196 7.78 -0.38 18.89
N LEU A 197 6.95 -0.30 17.83
CA LEU A 197 6.04 -1.39 17.46
C LEU A 197 6.74 -2.59 16.79
N LEU A 198 7.92 -2.39 16.21
CA LEU A 198 8.73 -3.50 15.67
C LEU A 198 9.38 -4.35 16.75
N GLN A 199 9.71 -3.77 17.91
CA GLN A 199 10.34 -4.50 18.99
C GLN A 199 9.41 -5.56 19.59
N VAL A 200 8.12 -5.23 19.72
CA VAL A 200 7.10 -6.18 20.20
C VAL A 200 6.93 -7.34 19.20
N GLY A 201 6.72 -7.06 17.93
CA GLY A 201 6.54 -8.08 16.90
C GLY A 201 7.79 -8.92 16.60
N LYS A 202 9.01 -8.40 16.85
CA LYS A 202 10.25 -9.18 16.78
C LYS A 202 10.36 -10.19 17.92
N ALA A 203 10.07 -9.75 19.14
CA ALA A 203 10.11 -10.63 20.32
C ALA A 203 9.10 -11.78 20.20
N GLU A 204 7.89 -11.51 19.71
CA GLU A 204 6.86 -12.54 19.50
C GLU A 204 7.23 -13.53 18.38
N ARG A 205 7.86 -13.07 17.28
CA ARG A 205 8.34 -13.94 16.20
C ARG A 205 9.53 -14.80 16.63
N GLU A 206 10.43 -14.27 17.44
CA GLU A 206 11.55 -15.03 17.99
C GLU A 206 11.05 -16.10 18.97
N LEU A 207 10.05 -15.78 19.79
CA LEU A 207 9.40 -16.75 20.69
C LEU A 207 8.67 -17.85 19.90
N SER A 208 7.87 -17.49 18.89
CA SER A 208 7.15 -18.49 18.07
C SER A 208 8.09 -19.36 17.22
N SER A 209 9.21 -18.82 16.75
CA SER A 209 10.22 -19.61 16.03
C SER A 209 11.01 -20.53 16.96
N GLN A 210 11.24 -20.13 18.20
CA GLN A 210 11.85 -20.99 19.24
C GLN A 210 10.88 -22.11 19.66
N GLU A 211 9.61 -21.82 19.90
CA GLU A 211 8.60 -22.83 20.20
C GLU A 211 8.43 -23.85 19.07
N ALA A 212 8.43 -23.41 17.80
CA ALA A 212 8.41 -24.30 16.65
C ALA A 212 9.69 -25.15 16.51
N ALA A 213 10.83 -24.67 16.99
CA ALA A 213 12.08 -25.42 17.02
C ALA A 213 12.10 -26.45 18.15
N TRP A 214 11.49 -26.16 19.31
CA TRP A 214 11.39 -27.09 20.44
C TRP A 214 10.32 -28.18 20.23
N GLY A 215 9.27 -27.93 19.42
CA GLY A 215 8.24 -28.92 19.09
C GLY A 215 8.71 -30.04 18.15
N ARG A 216 9.96 -30.00 17.69
CA ARG A 216 10.58 -31.08 16.87
C ARG A 216 11.59 -31.87 17.64
N LEU A 217 11.21 -32.45 18.79
CA LEU A 217 11.99 -33.51 19.38
C LEU A 217 11.70 -34.86 18.63
N PRO A 218 12.73 -35.60 18.24
CA PRO A 218 12.51 -36.90 17.59
C PRO A 218 11.83 -37.84 18.58
N SER A 219 10.77 -38.49 18.09
CA SER A 219 10.16 -39.61 18.79
C SER A 219 11.23 -40.69 18.97
N VAL A 220 11.48 -41.07 20.21
CA VAL A 220 12.32 -42.22 20.58
C VAL A 220 11.60 -43.51 20.25
#